data_70b41d248e3960c965fb8a2b51271a57
#
_entry.id   70b41d248e3960c965fb8a2b51271a57
#
_cell.length_a   1.000
_cell.length_b   1.000
_cell.length_c   1.000
_cell.angle_alpha   90.00
_cell.angle_beta   90.00
_cell.angle_gamma   90.00
#
_symmetry.space_group_name_H-M   'P 1'
#
loop_
_entity.id
_entity.type
_entity.pdbx_description
1 polymer ?
#
loop_
_entity_poly.entity_id
_entity_poly.type
_entity_poly.pdbx_seq_one_letter_code
_entity_poly.pdbx_strand_id
1 'polypeptide(L)'
;MALLAVVLIVSALITVFPFLWSALLSTRDRTEIFGSGISFAIGDSLAINYTKLLQIMPFWQAMFNSIYIAFSGTTISLLFCSMGGYAFAVFQFKGKNALFGMLVASMMIPPVLSLIPYFMIVKFLGLMDNHMAVWLPFTTTPFGIFLMRQHVMASIP
;
A
#
# COMPACT_ATOMS: atom_id res chain seq x y z
N MET A 1 -10.58 27.67 -15.22
CA MET A 1 -9.23 27.51 -14.60
C MET A 1 -9.22 27.86 -13.12
N ALA A 2 -9.67 29.05 -12.70
CA ALA A 2 -9.66 29.45 -11.27
C ALA A 2 -10.46 28.53 -10.35
N LEU A 3 -11.71 28.16 -10.73
CA LEU A 3 -12.54 27.26 -9.93
C LEU A 3 -11.87 25.88 -9.74
N LEU A 4 -11.27 25.31 -10.80
CA LEU A 4 -10.55 24.04 -10.71
C LEU A 4 -9.36 24.13 -9.76
N ALA A 5 -8.58 25.22 -9.82
CA ALA A 5 -7.46 25.45 -8.93
C ALA A 5 -7.92 25.55 -7.46
N VAL A 6 -9.02 26.27 -7.19
CA VAL A 6 -9.59 26.37 -5.83
C VAL A 6 -10.02 24.97 -5.31
N VAL A 7 -10.73 24.18 -6.11
CA VAL A 7 -11.14 22.83 -5.73
C VAL A 7 -9.94 21.95 -5.43
N LEU A 8 -8.90 22.00 -6.25
CA LEU A 8 -7.68 21.20 -6.04
C LEU A 8 -6.94 21.63 -4.76
N ILE A 9 -6.82 22.95 -4.50
CA ILE A 9 -6.18 23.44 -3.28
C ILE A 9 -6.96 23.01 -2.04
N VAL A 10 -8.29 23.20 -2.03
CA VAL A 10 -9.14 22.80 -0.90
C VAL A 10 -9.03 21.28 -0.66
N SER A 11 -9.12 20.48 -1.71
CA SER A 11 -8.96 19.01 -1.59
C SER A 11 -7.59 18.63 -1.02
N ALA A 12 -6.52 19.29 -1.48
CA ALA A 12 -5.16 19.05 -0.96
C ALA A 12 -5.06 19.43 0.53
N LEU A 13 -5.61 20.56 0.93
CA LEU A 13 -5.62 21.00 2.34
C LEU A 13 -6.39 20.02 3.24
N ILE A 14 -7.56 19.56 2.80
CA ILE A 14 -8.35 18.55 3.54
C ILE A 14 -7.55 17.25 3.68
N THR A 15 -6.87 16.81 2.62
CA THR A 15 -6.09 15.57 2.62
C THR A 15 -4.85 15.66 3.53
N VAL A 16 -4.18 16.80 3.56
CA VAL A 16 -2.94 17.01 4.35
C VAL A 16 -3.26 17.32 5.82
N PHE A 17 -4.42 17.88 6.11
CA PHE A 17 -4.81 18.31 7.46
C PHE A 17 -4.64 17.22 8.54
N PRO A 18 -5.11 15.96 8.37
CA PRO A 18 -4.96 14.91 9.39
C PRO A 18 -3.50 14.65 9.76
N PHE A 19 -2.59 14.72 8.78
CA PHE A 19 -1.16 14.50 9.01
C PHE A 19 -0.54 15.64 9.81
N LEU A 20 -0.86 16.89 9.46
CA LEU A 20 -0.41 18.06 10.21
C LEU A 20 -0.99 18.06 11.62
N TRP A 21 -2.26 17.69 11.77
CA TRP A 21 -2.91 17.56 13.06
C TRP A 21 -2.25 16.49 13.92
N SER A 22 -1.95 15.31 13.37
CA SER A 22 -1.25 14.24 14.08
C SER A 22 0.17 14.67 14.51
N ALA A 23 0.88 15.38 13.64
CA ALA A 23 2.20 15.94 13.96
C ALA A 23 2.12 16.95 15.10
N LEU A 24 1.13 17.81 15.10
CA LEU A 24 0.89 18.77 16.20
C LEU A 24 0.53 18.06 17.50
N LEU A 25 -0.37 17.07 17.46
CA LEU A 25 -0.76 16.31 18.64
C LEU A 25 0.42 15.51 19.23
N SER A 26 1.39 15.08 18.43
CA SER A 26 2.58 14.38 18.90
C SER A 26 3.45 15.22 19.84
N THR A 27 3.34 16.55 19.77
CA THR A 27 4.06 17.48 20.64
C THR A 27 3.40 17.71 22.00
N ARG A 28 2.18 17.20 22.20
CA ARG A 28 1.35 17.50 23.39
C ARG A 28 1.26 16.33 24.35
N ASP A 29 0.99 16.64 25.60
CA ASP A 29 0.66 15.65 26.60
C ASP A 29 -0.82 15.21 26.50
N ARG A 30 -1.10 14.04 27.07
CA ARG A 30 -2.44 13.44 27.06
C ARG A 30 -3.51 14.36 27.69
N THR A 31 -3.16 15.05 28.76
CA THR A 31 -4.06 15.98 29.45
C THR A 31 -4.40 17.19 28.58
N GLU A 32 -3.46 17.69 27.79
CA GLU A 32 -3.67 18.79 26.85
C GLU A 32 -4.53 18.35 25.64
N ILE A 33 -4.36 17.11 25.17
CA ILE A 33 -5.12 16.58 24.03
C ILE A 33 -6.60 16.40 24.39
N PHE A 34 -6.88 15.87 25.58
CA PHE A 34 -8.24 15.48 25.98
C PHE A 34 -8.92 16.48 26.93
N GLY A 35 -8.18 17.40 27.55
CA GLY A 35 -8.71 18.30 28.58
C GLY A 35 -8.99 19.73 28.11
N SER A 36 -8.28 20.25 27.12
CA SER A 36 -8.31 21.71 26.77
C SER A 36 -9.12 22.04 25.50
N GLY A 37 -9.84 21.08 24.91
CA GLY A 37 -10.54 21.29 23.65
C GLY A 37 -9.57 21.35 22.45
N ILE A 38 -10.07 21.83 21.30
CA ILE A 38 -9.25 21.94 20.07
C ILE A 38 -8.31 23.14 20.20
N SER A 39 -7.02 22.89 20.25
CA SER A 39 -6.00 23.93 20.29
C SER A 39 -4.91 23.64 19.25
N PHE A 40 -4.47 24.67 18.52
CA PHE A 40 -3.41 24.58 17.52
C PHE A 40 -2.01 24.94 18.06
N ALA A 41 -1.87 25.13 19.38
CA ALA A 41 -0.58 25.43 19.98
C ALA A 41 0.35 24.21 19.92
N ILE A 42 1.62 24.42 19.68
CA ILE A 42 2.67 23.40 19.75
C ILE A 42 2.97 23.16 21.24
N GLY A 43 3.04 21.90 21.65
CA GLY A 43 3.39 21.51 23.02
C GLY A 43 4.88 21.15 23.14
N ASP A 44 5.35 20.92 24.37
CA ASP A 44 6.75 20.61 24.68
C ASP A 44 6.99 19.12 24.95
N SER A 45 5.98 18.26 24.74
CA SER A 45 6.01 16.84 25.12
C SER A 45 6.58 15.90 24.06
N LEU A 46 7.07 16.40 22.91
CA LEU A 46 7.54 15.55 21.79
C LEU A 46 8.62 14.53 22.22
N ALA A 47 9.63 14.98 22.95
CA ALA A 47 10.73 14.11 23.39
C ALA A 47 10.25 13.03 24.36
N ILE A 48 9.34 13.39 25.26
CA ILE A 48 8.74 12.47 26.23
C ILE A 48 7.88 11.43 25.51
N ASN A 49 7.03 11.86 24.56
CA ASN A 49 6.19 10.99 23.77
C ASN A 49 7.00 10.03 22.90
N TYR A 50 8.09 10.51 22.29
CA TYR A 50 9.02 9.67 21.53
C TYR A 50 9.70 8.61 22.41
N THR A 51 10.17 8.99 23.60
CA THR A 51 10.77 8.04 24.54
C THR A 51 9.77 6.98 25.00
N LYS A 52 8.54 7.38 25.32
CA LYS A 52 7.43 6.45 25.64
C LYS A 52 7.14 5.49 24.49
N LEU A 53 7.11 5.99 23.25
CA LEU A 53 6.90 5.16 22.07
C LEU A 53 7.94 4.04 21.96
N LEU A 54 9.23 4.39 22.13
CA LEU A 54 10.32 3.41 22.07
C LEU A 54 10.28 2.38 23.19
N GLN A 55 9.71 2.73 24.36
CA GLN A 55 9.51 1.80 25.48
C GLN A 55 8.35 0.83 25.27
N ILE A 56 7.28 1.28 24.58
CA ILE A 56 6.06 0.48 24.39
C ILE A 56 6.23 -0.51 23.22
N MET A 57 6.97 -0.12 22.17
CA MET A 57 7.11 -0.94 20.96
C MET A 57 8.50 -0.80 20.33
N PRO A 58 8.99 -1.83 19.66
CA PRO A 58 10.23 -1.78 18.89
C PRO A 58 10.04 -0.99 17.59
N PHE A 59 9.82 0.32 17.71
CA PHE A 59 9.44 1.22 16.62
C PHE A 59 10.35 1.11 15.40
N TRP A 60 11.67 1.16 15.60
CA TRP A 60 12.62 1.11 14.49
C TRP A 60 12.59 -0.23 13.77
N GLN A 61 12.46 -1.34 14.52
CA GLN A 61 12.31 -2.66 13.91
C GLN A 61 11.02 -2.74 13.07
N ALA A 62 9.90 -2.24 13.58
CA ALA A 62 8.63 -2.20 12.87
C ALA A 62 8.74 -1.32 11.60
N MET A 63 9.43 -0.18 11.69
CA MET A 63 9.69 0.70 10.54
C MET A 63 10.53 0.00 9.46
N PHE A 64 11.64 -0.63 9.84
CA PHE A 64 12.48 -1.39 8.89
C PHE A 64 11.73 -2.56 8.27
N ASN A 65 10.94 -3.29 9.04
CA ASN A 65 10.10 -4.36 8.52
C ASN A 65 9.10 -3.83 7.48
N SER A 66 8.45 -2.71 7.77
CA SER A 66 7.50 -2.08 6.83
C SER A 66 8.20 -1.63 5.53
N ILE A 67 9.37 -1.00 5.63
CA ILE A 67 10.17 -0.59 4.47
C ILE A 67 10.60 -1.82 3.65
N TYR A 68 11.10 -2.86 4.31
CA TYR A 68 11.51 -4.09 3.65
C TYR A 68 10.35 -4.76 2.90
N ILE A 69 9.19 -4.91 3.56
CA ILE A 69 7.99 -5.51 2.96
C ILE A 69 7.51 -4.68 1.77
N ALA A 70 7.41 -3.36 1.93
CA ALA A 70 6.95 -2.46 0.89
C ALA A 70 7.91 -2.45 -0.32
N PHE A 71 9.21 -2.33 -0.07
CA PHE A 71 10.21 -2.31 -1.14
C PHE A 71 10.28 -3.64 -1.90
N SER A 72 10.37 -4.75 -1.16
CA SER A 72 10.45 -6.09 -1.77
C SER A 72 9.17 -6.42 -2.54
N GLY A 73 8.00 -6.21 -1.93
CA GLY A 73 6.71 -6.49 -2.56
C GLY A 73 6.49 -5.64 -3.81
N THR A 74 6.77 -4.33 -3.74
CA THR A 74 6.61 -3.44 -4.90
C THR A 74 7.56 -3.79 -6.03
N THR A 75 8.84 -4.00 -5.73
CA THR A 75 9.86 -4.31 -6.76
C THR A 75 9.52 -5.61 -7.49
N ILE A 76 9.20 -6.66 -6.73
CA ILE A 76 8.86 -7.96 -7.29
C ILE A 76 7.54 -7.90 -8.07
N SER A 77 6.54 -7.19 -7.52
CA SER A 77 5.25 -7.01 -8.19
C SER A 77 5.39 -6.25 -9.52
N LEU A 78 6.13 -5.16 -9.54
CA LEU A 78 6.40 -4.42 -10.78
C LEU A 78 7.11 -5.28 -11.81
N LEU A 79 8.11 -6.06 -11.40
CA LEU A 79 8.83 -6.96 -12.30
C LEU A 79 7.89 -7.97 -12.95
N PHE A 80 7.17 -8.75 -12.16
CA PHE A 80 6.30 -9.82 -12.69
C PHE A 80 5.09 -9.27 -13.44
N CYS A 81 4.46 -8.19 -12.96
CA CYS A 81 3.35 -7.57 -13.66
C CYS A 81 3.79 -6.95 -14.99
N SER A 82 4.99 -6.36 -15.04
CA SER A 82 5.54 -5.82 -16.29
C SER A 82 5.84 -6.92 -17.29
N MET A 83 6.49 -8.00 -16.87
CA MET A 83 6.76 -9.16 -17.71
C MET A 83 5.47 -9.79 -18.25
N GLY A 84 4.48 -10.02 -17.39
CA GLY A 84 3.19 -10.57 -17.77
C GLY A 84 2.41 -9.63 -18.70
N GLY A 85 2.35 -8.33 -18.36
CA GLY A 85 1.71 -7.32 -19.18
C GLY A 85 2.34 -7.18 -20.56
N TYR A 86 3.67 -7.16 -20.64
CA TYR A 86 4.42 -7.15 -21.89
C TYR A 86 4.14 -8.40 -22.73
N ALA A 87 4.17 -9.59 -22.11
CA ALA A 87 3.89 -10.85 -22.80
C ALA A 87 2.49 -10.86 -23.43
N PHE A 88 1.47 -10.41 -22.70
CA PHE A 88 0.11 -10.29 -23.22
C PHE A 88 -0.09 -9.14 -24.21
N ALA A 89 0.78 -8.14 -24.24
CA ALA A 89 0.71 -7.07 -25.22
C ALA A 89 1.34 -7.48 -26.56
N VAL A 90 2.61 -7.91 -26.50
CA VAL A 90 3.48 -8.03 -27.67
C VAL A 90 3.46 -9.42 -28.31
N PHE A 91 3.55 -10.48 -27.49
CA PHE A 91 3.65 -11.82 -28.05
C PHE A 91 2.31 -12.37 -28.56
N GLN A 92 2.40 -13.15 -29.66
CA GLN A 92 1.27 -13.91 -30.21
C GLN A 92 1.48 -15.40 -29.88
N PHE A 93 0.56 -15.97 -29.10
CA PHE A 93 0.61 -17.39 -28.74
C PHE A 93 -0.79 -17.99 -28.68
N LYS A 94 -0.88 -19.32 -28.84
CA LYS A 94 -2.17 -20.03 -28.78
C LYS A 94 -2.80 -19.90 -27.41
N GLY A 95 -4.07 -19.53 -27.36
CA GLY A 95 -4.83 -19.38 -26.11
C GLY A 95 -4.64 -18.02 -25.39
N LYS A 96 -3.88 -17.07 -25.95
CA LYS A 96 -3.64 -15.73 -25.38
C LYS A 96 -4.93 -15.05 -24.88
N ASN A 97 -5.96 -15.00 -25.73
CA ASN A 97 -7.21 -14.32 -25.41
C ASN A 97 -7.99 -15.05 -24.29
N ALA A 98 -7.97 -16.38 -24.29
CA ALA A 98 -8.62 -17.17 -23.24
C ALA A 98 -7.92 -16.99 -21.90
N LEU A 99 -6.58 -17.06 -21.87
CA LEU A 99 -5.79 -16.84 -20.66
C LEU A 99 -5.96 -15.41 -20.12
N PHE A 100 -5.92 -14.41 -21.00
CA PHE A 100 -6.17 -13.03 -20.59
C PHE A 100 -7.60 -12.82 -20.09
N GLY A 101 -8.58 -13.44 -20.72
CA GLY A 101 -9.98 -13.43 -20.26
C GLY A 101 -10.14 -14.06 -18.87
N MET A 102 -9.47 -15.19 -18.58
CA MET A 102 -9.46 -15.79 -17.24
C MET A 102 -8.79 -14.89 -16.21
N LEU A 103 -7.70 -14.23 -16.57
CA LEU A 103 -7.03 -13.26 -15.72
C LEU A 103 -7.96 -12.09 -15.37
N VAL A 104 -8.67 -11.52 -16.35
CA VAL A 104 -9.64 -10.45 -16.10
C VAL A 104 -10.82 -10.95 -15.27
N ALA A 105 -11.32 -12.15 -15.56
CA ALA A 105 -12.42 -12.76 -14.81
C ALA A 105 -12.04 -12.98 -13.33
N SER A 106 -10.78 -13.32 -13.04
CA SER A 106 -10.31 -13.49 -11.66
C SER A 106 -10.37 -12.20 -10.83
N MET A 107 -10.37 -11.02 -11.46
CA MET A 107 -10.53 -9.73 -10.76
C MET A 107 -11.96 -9.53 -10.20
N MET A 108 -12.95 -10.31 -10.69
CA MET A 108 -14.30 -10.29 -10.15
C MET A 108 -14.43 -11.03 -8.81
N ILE A 109 -13.43 -11.84 -8.44
CA ILE A 109 -13.43 -12.56 -7.17
C ILE A 109 -13.02 -11.59 -6.06
N PRO A 110 -13.89 -11.36 -5.06
CA PRO A 110 -13.53 -10.48 -3.94
C PRO A 110 -12.28 -11.00 -3.19
N PRO A 111 -11.26 -10.16 -2.95
CA PRO A 111 -10.01 -10.60 -2.31
C PRO A 111 -10.23 -11.22 -0.92
N VAL A 112 -11.28 -10.82 -0.21
CA VAL A 112 -11.62 -11.36 1.13
C VAL A 112 -11.87 -12.88 1.09
N LEU A 113 -12.40 -13.41 -0.01
CA LEU A 113 -12.64 -14.86 -0.15
C LEU A 113 -11.34 -15.67 -0.20
N SER A 114 -10.26 -15.05 -0.62
CA SER A 114 -8.94 -15.69 -0.71
C SER A 114 -8.19 -15.73 0.63
N LEU A 115 -8.66 -15.06 1.67
CA LEU A 115 -7.94 -14.92 2.93
C LEU A 115 -7.72 -16.26 3.63
N ILE A 116 -8.77 -17.09 3.73
CA ILE A 116 -8.70 -18.41 4.39
C ILE A 116 -7.80 -19.37 3.60
N PRO A 117 -8.00 -19.60 2.29
CA PRO A 117 -7.09 -20.42 1.50
C PRO A 117 -5.65 -19.93 1.56
N TYR A 118 -5.43 -18.61 1.52
CA TYR A 118 -4.11 -18.02 1.63
C TYR A 118 -3.41 -18.36 2.96
N PHE A 119 -4.12 -18.22 4.09
CA PHE A 119 -3.59 -18.60 5.40
C PHE A 119 -3.19 -20.08 5.45
N MET A 120 -4.01 -20.96 4.86
CA MET A 120 -3.69 -22.40 4.78
C MET A 120 -2.41 -22.66 3.97
N ILE A 121 -2.23 -21.97 2.85
CA ILE A 121 -1.02 -22.08 2.02
C ILE A 121 0.20 -21.57 2.77
N VAL A 122 0.13 -20.42 3.42
CA VAL A 122 1.22 -19.84 4.23
C VAL A 122 1.65 -20.80 5.33
N LYS A 123 0.67 -21.40 6.02
CA LYS A 123 0.92 -22.42 7.07
C LYS A 123 1.57 -23.67 6.48
N PHE A 124 1.05 -24.18 5.37
CA PHE A 124 1.58 -25.36 4.69
C PHE A 124 3.04 -25.15 4.23
N LEU A 125 3.36 -23.96 3.72
CA LEU A 125 4.71 -23.59 3.28
C LEU A 125 5.67 -23.25 4.43
N GLY A 126 5.22 -23.26 5.70
CA GLY A 126 6.04 -22.91 6.85
C GLY A 126 6.42 -21.42 6.90
N LEU A 127 5.65 -20.54 6.25
CA LEU A 127 5.90 -19.10 6.16
C LEU A 127 5.21 -18.29 7.26
N MET A 128 4.72 -18.95 8.32
CA MET A 128 4.20 -18.26 9.50
C MET A 128 5.30 -17.42 10.13
N ASP A 129 4.95 -16.20 10.56
CA ASP A 129 5.87 -15.17 11.10
C ASP A 129 7.02 -14.77 10.17
N ASN A 130 6.85 -14.97 8.86
CA ASN A 130 7.81 -14.56 7.85
C ASN A 130 7.30 -13.37 7.03
N HIS A 131 8.16 -12.38 6.78
CA HIS A 131 7.82 -11.23 5.94
C HIS A 131 7.38 -11.63 4.52
N MET A 132 7.87 -12.77 4.00
CA MET A 132 7.45 -13.30 2.71
C MET A 132 5.95 -13.58 2.66
N ALA A 133 5.35 -14.03 3.76
CA ALA A 133 3.91 -14.24 3.83
C ALA A 133 3.10 -12.96 3.59
N VAL A 134 3.67 -11.78 3.82
CA VAL A 134 2.97 -10.52 3.61
C VAL A 134 3.02 -10.07 2.15
N TRP A 135 4.19 -10.12 1.51
CA TRP A 135 4.34 -9.58 0.16
C TRP A 135 4.16 -10.62 -0.97
N LEU A 136 4.32 -11.92 -0.69
CA LEU A 136 4.23 -12.98 -1.70
C LEU A 136 2.90 -12.98 -2.50
N PRO A 137 1.71 -12.79 -1.89
CA PRO A 137 0.47 -12.78 -2.65
C PRO A 137 0.33 -11.60 -3.60
N PHE A 138 1.10 -10.55 -3.37
CA PHE A 138 1.06 -9.35 -4.19
C PHE A 138 2.15 -9.30 -5.26
N THR A 139 2.96 -10.35 -5.40
CA THR A 139 4.03 -10.42 -6.41
C THR A 139 3.49 -10.39 -7.84
N THR A 140 2.29 -10.93 -8.04
CA THR A 140 1.65 -10.96 -9.36
C THR A 140 0.16 -10.75 -9.19
N THR A 141 -0.32 -9.56 -9.53
CA THR A 141 -1.75 -9.25 -9.44
C THR A 141 -2.38 -9.20 -10.82
N PRO A 142 -3.60 -9.76 -11.01
CA PRO A 142 -4.32 -9.66 -12.27
C PRO A 142 -4.50 -8.22 -12.75
N PHE A 143 -4.81 -7.30 -11.83
CA PHE A 143 -4.93 -5.88 -12.12
C PHE A 143 -3.60 -5.25 -12.57
N GLY A 144 -2.49 -5.61 -11.94
CA GLY A 144 -1.15 -5.13 -12.33
C GLY A 144 -0.78 -5.57 -13.74
N ILE A 145 -0.99 -6.85 -14.08
CA ILE A 145 -0.76 -7.38 -15.44
C ILE A 145 -1.67 -6.66 -16.45
N PHE A 146 -2.96 -6.48 -16.11
CA PHE A 146 -3.90 -5.76 -16.96
C PHE A 146 -3.44 -4.32 -17.24
N LEU A 147 -3.08 -3.55 -16.22
CA LEU A 147 -2.60 -2.17 -16.37
C LEU A 147 -1.33 -2.10 -17.21
N MET A 148 -0.35 -2.97 -16.94
CA MET A 148 0.90 -3.00 -17.70
C MET A 148 0.66 -3.36 -19.17
N ARG A 149 -0.23 -4.31 -19.44
CA ARG A 149 -0.62 -4.62 -20.82
C ARG A 149 -1.24 -3.41 -21.52
N GLN A 150 -2.17 -2.69 -20.89
CA GLN A 150 -2.79 -1.51 -21.48
C GLN A 150 -1.75 -0.41 -21.75
N HIS A 151 -0.84 -0.19 -20.81
CA HIS A 151 0.23 0.78 -20.96
C HIS A 151 1.16 0.44 -22.13
N VAL A 152 1.59 -0.81 -22.24
CA VAL A 152 2.46 -1.27 -23.34
C VAL A 152 1.75 -1.14 -24.69
N MET A 153 0.48 -1.52 -24.79
CA MET A 153 -0.30 -1.38 -26.04
C MET A 153 -0.52 0.08 -26.47
N ALA A 154 -0.56 1.01 -25.50
CA ALA A 154 -0.71 2.44 -25.81
C ALA A 154 0.63 3.12 -26.15
N SER A 155 1.75 2.56 -25.70
CA SER A 155 3.08 3.18 -25.80
C SER A 155 3.94 2.60 -26.95
N ILE A 156 3.67 1.37 -27.35
CA ILE A 156 4.44 0.69 -28.41
C ILE A 156 3.52 0.62 -29.65
N PRO A 157 3.89 1.30 -30.75
CA PRO A 157 3.13 1.32 -32.00
C PRO A 157 3.13 -0.04 -32.71
#